data_26ef8ec366877585012b2708859c4b5e
#
_entry.id   26ef8ec366877585012b2708859c4b5e
#
_cell.length_a   1.000
_cell.length_b   1.000
_cell.length_c   1.000
_cell.angle_alpha   90.00
_cell.angle_beta   90.00
_cell.angle_gamma   90.00
#
_symmetry.space_group_name_H-M   'P 1'
#
loop_
_entity.id
_entity.type
_entity.pdbx_description
1 polymer ?
#
loop_
_entity_poly.entity_id
_entity_poly.type
_entity_poly.pdbx_seq_one_letter_code
_entity_poly.pdbx_strand_id
1 'polypeptide(L)'
;NIAYLLIAALIAAITFYWGRWIGIQEQENKRRRIFIGGIVFLVLFLVAFKYLNFIGENIAVLLGWFGVDWKGAITSIFFPLGISFYTFQALGYLIDVYWEEEEPERSLPDFMLYMLFFMKFLSGPIERAFDMLPQLKIEKRFDYDTVTYGLKLMLIGLMKKVLIADRLAPHLDSIFASVQDASGAQLLLAGLL
;
A
#
# COMPACT_ATOMS: atom_id res chain seq x y z
N ASN A 1 -10.33 -2.25 -14.74
CA ASN A 1 -9.38 -2.18 -15.86
C ASN A 1 -8.32 -3.26 -15.68
N ILE A 2 -8.22 -4.18 -16.64
CA ILE A 2 -7.31 -5.35 -16.59
C ILE A 2 -5.85 -4.91 -16.37
N ALA A 3 -5.46 -3.74 -16.89
CA ALA A 3 -4.11 -3.21 -16.73
C ALA A 3 -3.70 -3.04 -15.25
N TYR A 4 -4.61 -2.65 -14.36
CA TYR A 4 -4.31 -2.54 -12.92
C TYR A 4 -3.98 -3.88 -12.28
N LEU A 5 -4.76 -4.89 -12.64
CA LEU A 5 -4.54 -6.25 -12.14
C LEU A 5 -3.21 -6.80 -12.64
N LEU A 6 -2.87 -6.55 -13.91
CA LEU A 6 -1.59 -6.97 -14.49
C LEU A 6 -0.40 -6.29 -13.81
N ILE A 7 -0.48 -4.99 -13.52
CA ILE A 7 0.58 -4.27 -12.81
C ILE A 7 0.74 -4.83 -11.39
N ALA A 8 -0.36 -5.03 -10.67
CA ALA A 8 -0.31 -5.59 -9.32
C ALA A 8 0.24 -7.03 -9.32
N ALA A 9 -0.17 -7.86 -10.28
CA ALA A 9 0.35 -9.22 -10.44
C ALA A 9 1.84 -9.22 -10.79
N LEU A 10 2.29 -8.29 -11.65
CA LEU A 10 3.70 -8.14 -11.98
C LEU A 10 4.54 -7.77 -10.75
N ILE A 11 4.09 -6.81 -9.95
CA ILE A 11 4.78 -6.42 -8.71
C ILE A 11 4.79 -7.57 -7.71
N ALA A 12 3.69 -8.31 -7.57
CA ALA A 12 3.63 -9.50 -6.72
C ALA A 12 4.66 -10.56 -7.18
N ALA A 13 4.73 -10.85 -8.48
CA ALA A 13 5.71 -11.80 -9.02
C ALA A 13 7.16 -11.32 -8.78
N ILE A 14 7.46 -10.06 -9.06
CA ILE A 14 8.78 -9.48 -8.83
C ILE A 14 9.15 -9.58 -7.34
N THR A 15 8.25 -9.21 -6.45
CA THR A 15 8.46 -9.28 -5.00
C THR A 15 8.70 -10.71 -4.52
N PHE A 16 7.94 -11.69 -5.03
CA PHE A 16 8.13 -13.10 -4.74
C PHE A 16 9.55 -13.59 -5.08
N TYR A 17 10.00 -13.33 -6.32
CA TYR A 17 11.34 -13.75 -6.73
C TYR A 17 12.44 -12.99 -5.99
N TRP A 18 12.21 -11.72 -5.65
CA TRP A 18 13.14 -10.92 -4.87
C TRP A 18 13.28 -11.44 -3.44
N GLY A 19 12.16 -11.75 -2.77
CA GLY A 19 12.18 -12.37 -1.45
C GLY A 19 12.92 -13.70 -1.43
N ARG A 20 12.69 -14.56 -2.42
CA ARG A 20 13.44 -15.80 -2.58
C ARG A 20 14.94 -15.56 -2.79
N TRP A 21 15.29 -14.53 -3.57
CA TRP A 21 16.68 -14.18 -3.81
C TRP A 21 17.38 -13.69 -2.53
N ILE A 22 16.69 -12.93 -1.68
CA ILE A 22 17.19 -12.54 -0.36
C ILE A 22 17.43 -13.78 0.51
N GLY A 23 16.46 -14.70 0.59
CA GLY A 23 16.52 -15.85 1.47
C GLY A 23 17.56 -16.92 1.11
N ILE A 24 17.97 -17.00 -0.17
CA ILE A 24 19.00 -17.96 -0.61
C ILE A 24 20.42 -17.45 -0.31
N GLN A 25 20.62 -16.17 -0.01
CA GLN A 25 21.94 -15.59 0.18
C GLN A 25 22.50 -15.84 1.57
N GLU A 26 23.56 -16.63 1.64
CA GLU A 26 24.30 -16.88 2.89
C GLU A 26 25.26 -15.72 3.26
N GLN A 27 25.73 -14.96 2.25
CA GLN A 27 26.64 -13.85 2.49
C GLN A 27 25.87 -12.58 2.86
N GLU A 28 26.02 -12.12 4.09
CA GLU A 28 25.32 -10.96 4.65
C GLU A 28 25.45 -9.69 3.78
N ASN A 29 26.65 -9.40 3.28
CA ASN A 29 26.90 -8.24 2.42
C ASN A 29 26.13 -8.31 1.08
N LYS A 30 25.98 -9.49 0.50
CA LYS A 30 25.19 -9.67 -0.73
C LYS A 30 23.71 -9.62 -0.43
N ARG A 31 23.28 -10.29 0.63
CA ARG A 31 21.90 -10.28 1.12
C ARG A 31 21.41 -8.84 1.33
N ARG A 32 22.21 -8.03 2.05
CA ARG A 32 21.92 -6.61 2.28
C ARG A 32 21.80 -5.80 0.98
N ARG A 33 22.69 -6.03 0.01
CA ARG A 33 22.63 -5.31 -1.29
C ARG A 33 21.38 -5.67 -2.08
N ILE A 34 21.00 -6.95 -2.12
CA ILE A 34 19.79 -7.42 -2.79
C ILE A 34 18.56 -6.83 -2.10
N PHE A 35 18.51 -6.85 -0.77
CA PHE A 35 17.43 -6.26 0.01
C PHE A 35 17.27 -4.76 -0.30
N ILE A 36 18.36 -3.97 -0.18
CA ILE A 36 18.33 -2.53 -0.50
C ILE A 36 17.86 -2.30 -1.94
N GLY A 37 18.35 -3.11 -2.90
CA GLY A 37 17.91 -3.04 -4.28
C GLY A 37 16.40 -3.24 -4.44
N GLY A 38 15.81 -4.21 -3.72
CA GLY A 38 14.36 -4.45 -3.71
C GLY A 38 13.56 -3.30 -3.12
N ILE A 39 14.02 -2.78 -1.99
CA ILE A 39 13.39 -1.61 -1.35
C ILE A 39 13.43 -0.39 -2.29
N VAL A 40 14.60 -0.08 -2.85
CA VAL A 40 14.78 1.05 -3.77
C VAL A 40 13.89 0.88 -5.02
N PHE A 41 13.83 -0.32 -5.59
CA PHE A 41 12.96 -0.61 -6.73
C PHE A 41 11.47 -0.34 -6.40
N LEU A 42 10.95 -0.87 -5.29
CA LEU A 42 9.55 -0.68 -4.90
C LEU A 42 9.22 0.78 -4.58
N VAL A 43 10.14 1.48 -3.90
CA VAL A 43 9.97 2.91 -3.61
C VAL A 43 9.99 3.74 -4.89
N LEU A 44 10.95 3.51 -5.80
CA LEU A 44 11.00 4.21 -7.09
C LEU A 44 9.76 3.91 -7.93
N PHE A 45 9.28 2.66 -7.93
CA PHE A 45 8.04 2.29 -8.59
C PHE A 45 6.85 3.11 -8.05
N LEU A 46 6.71 3.20 -6.72
CA LEU A 46 5.65 3.99 -6.10
C LEU A 46 5.78 5.49 -6.43
N VAL A 47 7.00 6.04 -6.34
CA VAL A 47 7.30 7.44 -6.66
C VAL A 47 6.99 7.73 -8.14
N ALA A 48 7.37 6.83 -9.04
CA ALA A 48 7.09 6.98 -10.46
C ALA A 48 5.59 7.12 -10.73
N PHE A 49 4.76 6.24 -10.19
CA PHE A 49 3.31 6.31 -10.43
C PHE A 49 2.61 7.47 -9.70
N LYS A 50 3.10 7.84 -8.51
CA LYS A 50 2.41 8.82 -7.65
C LYS A 50 2.86 10.26 -7.91
N TYR A 51 4.12 10.48 -8.22
CA TYR A 51 4.73 11.81 -8.25
C TYR A 51 5.28 12.24 -9.62
N LEU A 52 5.23 11.39 -10.66
CA LEU A 52 5.75 11.79 -11.98
C LEU A 52 5.05 13.00 -12.57
N ASN A 53 3.73 13.12 -12.42
CA ASN A 53 2.99 14.31 -12.87
C ASN A 53 3.47 15.56 -12.11
N PHE A 54 3.55 15.49 -10.79
CA PHE A 54 4.05 16.58 -9.95
C PHE A 54 5.51 16.96 -10.30
N ILE A 55 6.38 15.99 -10.49
CA ILE A 55 7.77 16.22 -10.89
C ILE A 55 7.82 16.86 -12.27
N GLY A 56 7.02 16.36 -13.21
CA GLY A 56 6.95 16.90 -14.57
C GLY A 56 6.46 18.36 -14.63
N GLU A 57 5.42 18.69 -13.86
CA GLU A 57 4.91 20.05 -13.75
C GLU A 57 5.97 21.02 -13.17
N ASN A 58 6.67 20.60 -12.11
CA ASN A 58 7.73 21.42 -11.52
C ASN A 58 8.93 21.59 -12.46
N ILE A 59 9.33 20.55 -13.19
CA ILE A 59 10.37 20.65 -14.21
C ILE A 59 9.94 21.60 -15.33
N ALA A 60 8.70 21.53 -15.80
CA ALA A 60 8.18 22.44 -16.81
C ALA A 60 8.26 23.91 -16.36
N VAL A 61 7.91 24.21 -15.12
CA VAL A 61 8.03 25.55 -14.52
C VAL A 61 9.50 26.01 -14.50
N LEU A 62 10.41 25.16 -14.02
CA LEU A 62 11.85 25.47 -13.98
C LEU A 62 12.43 25.73 -15.37
N LEU A 63 12.09 24.92 -16.36
CA LEU A 63 12.54 25.09 -17.75
C LEU A 63 11.94 26.35 -18.39
N GLY A 64 10.70 26.71 -18.03
CA GLY A 64 10.08 27.96 -18.46
C GLY A 64 10.86 29.20 -18.02
N TRP A 65 11.51 29.19 -16.86
CA TRP A 65 12.40 30.29 -16.41
C TRP A 65 13.65 30.45 -17.31
N PHE A 66 14.08 29.37 -17.95
CA PHE A 66 15.19 29.37 -18.90
C PHE A 66 14.72 29.59 -20.34
N GLY A 67 13.44 29.93 -20.57
CA GLY A 67 12.87 30.18 -21.91
C GLY A 67 12.62 28.90 -22.72
N VAL A 68 12.68 27.73 -22.10
CA VAL A 68 12.39 26.44 -22.74
C VAL A 68 10.92 26.10 -22.54
N ASP A 69 10.12 26.21 -23.60
CA ASP A 69 8.71 25.80 -23.57
C ASP A 69 8.61 24.26 -23.68
N TRP A 70 8.81 23.59 -22.55
CA TRP A 70 8.70 22.15 -22.48
C TRP A 70 7.23 21.76 -22.27
N LYS A 71 6.55 21.50 -23.36
CA LYS A 71 5.23 20.87 -23.38
C LYS A 71 5.35 19.34 -23.23
N GLY A 72 6.22 18.89 -22.36
CA GLY A 72 6.30 17.49 -21.98
C GLY A 72 4.99 17.11 -21.31
N ALA A 73 4.04 16.72 -22.12
CA ALA A 73 2.86 16.02 -21.67
C ALA A 73 3.36 14.70 -21.05
N ILE A 74 3.72 14.73 -19.76
CA ILE A 74 3.52 13.57 -18.94
C ILE A 74 2.00 13.48 -18.84
N THR A 75 1.43 13.00 -19.95
CA THR A 75 0.02 12.66 -20.06
C THR A 75 -0.31 11.85 -18.85
N SER A 76 -1.37 12.21 -18.17
CA SER A 76 -1.91 11.61 -16.96
C SER A 76 -1.52 10.14 -16.83
N ILE A 77 -0.43 9.89 -16.11
CA ILE A 77 -0.05 8.51 -15.81
C ILE A 77 -1.22 7.95 -15.03
N PHE A 78 -1.79 6.92 -15.63
CA PHE A 78 -2.91 6.20 -15.10
C PHE A 78 -2.54 5.62 -13.73
N PHE A 79 -3.09 6.18 -12.66
CA PHE A 79 -2.80 5.79 -11.29
C PHE A 79 -3.46 4.45 -10.97
N PRO A 80 -2.70 3.34 -10.81
CA PRO A 80 -3.31 2.06 -10.50
C PRO A 80 -3.95 2.08 -9.12
N LEU A 81 -5.20 1.63 -9.07
CA LEU A 81 -5.95 1.54 -7.83
C LEU A 81 -5.24 0.62 -6.84
N GLY A 82 -5.07 1.06 -5.58
CA GLY A 82 -4.42 0.30 -4.53
C GLY A 82 -2.88 0.27 -4.59
N ILE A 83 -2.22 1.02 -5.51
CA ILE A 83 -0.77 0.95 -5.71
C ILE A 83 0.04 1.12 -4.42
N SER A 84 -0.35 2.06 -3.56
CA SER A 84 0.32 2.28 -2.28
C SER A 84 0.20 1.08 -1.36
N PHE A 85 -1.00 0.49 -1.27
CA PHE A 85 -1.27 -0.64 -0.37
C PHE A 85 -0.45 -1.88 -0.75
N TYR A 86 -0.53 -2.32 -2.00
CA TYR A 86 0.24 -3.51 -2.40
C TYR A 86 1.75 -3.25 -2.45
N THR A 87 2.20 -2.00 -2.67
CA THR A 87 3.63 -1.67 -2.59
C THR A 87 4.12 -1.72 -1.14
N PHE A 88 3.37 -1.15 -0.17
CA PHE A 88 3.73 -1.27 1.24
C PHE A 88 3.67 -2.71 1.75
N GLN A 89 2.73 -3.51 1.27
CA GLN A 89 2.66 -4.93 1.57
C GLN A 89 3.89 -5.68 1.03
N ALA A 90 4.32 -5.36 -0.20
CA ALA A 90 5.54 -5.91 -0.79
C ALA A 90 6.80 -5.51 -0.01
N LEU A 91 6.89 -4.23 0.40
CA LEU A 91 7.98 -3.73 1.26
C LEU A 91 8.03 -4.47 2.59
N GLY A 92 6.88 -4.63 3.27
CA GLY A 92 6.78 -5.37 4.53
C GLY A 92 7.30 -6.80 4.38
N TYR A 93 6.87 -7.51 3.33
CA TYR A 93 7.34 -8.87 3.06
C TYR A 93 8.85 -8.96 2.85
N LEU A 94 9.46 -8.06 2.05
CA LEU A 94 10.92 -8.07 1.85
C LEU A 94 11.68 -7.76 3.15
N ILE A 95 11.13 -6.91 4.03
CA ILE A 95 11.70 -6.59 5.33
C ILE A 95 11.64 -7.81 6.25
N ASP A 96 10.49 -8.48 6.35
CA ASP A 96 10.29 -9.66 7.19
C ASP A 96 11.23 -10.81 6.76
N VAL A 97 11.37 -11.04 5.45
CA VAL A 97 12.32 -12.02 4.91
C VAL A 97 13.79 -11.63 5.19
N TYR A 98 14.13 -10.35 5.08
CA TYR A 98 15.50 -9.89 5.35
C TYR A 98 15.88 -10.04 6.83
N TRP A 99 14.94 -9.78 7.74
CA TRP A 99 15.16 -9.94 9.19
C TRP A 99 14.98 -11.39 9.68
N GLU A 100 14.72 -12.33 8.78
CA GLU A 100 14.48 -13.75 9.10
C GLU A 100 13.27 -13.98 10.03
N GLU A 101 12.34 -13.01 10.07
CA GLU A 101 11.08 -13.18 10.76
C GLU A 101 10.15 -14.13 9.98
N GLU A 102 10.39 -14.27 8.67
CA GLU A 102 9.64 -15.17 7.79
C GLU A 102 10.58 -15.88 6.78
N GLU A 103 10.34 -17.17 6.55
CA GLU A 103 10.95 -17.87 5.42
C GLU A 103 10.36 -17.39 4.09
N PRO A 104 11.18 -17.21 3.03
CA PRO A 104 10.68 -16.84 1.72
C PRO A 104 9.63 -17.83 1.21
N GLU A 105 8.45 -17.32 0.84
CA GLU A 105 7.39 -18.17 0.30
C GLU A 105 7.87 -18.95 -0.93
N ARG A 106 7.49 -20.22 -1.00
CA ARG A 106 7.93 -21.14 -2.07
C ARG A 106 6.90 -21.29 -3.17
N SER A 107 5.63 -21.02 -2.87
CA SER A 107 4.50 -21.16 -3.78
C SER A 107 4.12 -19.79 -4.35
N LEU A 108 4.38 -19.58 -5.65
CA LEU A 108 3.97 -18.36 -6.33
C LEU A 108 2.44 -18.15 -6.31
N PRO A 109 1.59 -19.18 -6.55
CA PRO A 109 0.14 -19.01 -6.44
C PRO A 109 -0.33 -18.54 -5.07
N ASP A 110 0.22 -19.09 -3.98
CA ASP A 110 -0.16 -18.69 -2.63
C ASP A 110 0.27 -17.25 -2.33
N PHE A 111 1.47 -16.87 -2.79
CA PHE A 111 1.95 -15.51 -2.67
C PHE A 111 1.12 -14.52 -3.49
N MET A 112 0.73 -14.90 -4.70
CA MET A 112 -0.18 -14.11 -5.54
C MET A 112 -1.55 -13.94 -4.86
N LEU A 113 -2.10 -15.02 -4.29
CA LEU A 113 -3.34 -14.96 -3.54
C LEU A 113 -3.23 -14.01 -2.34
N TYR A 114 -2.11 -14.06 -1.60
CA TYR A 114 -1.82 -13.14 -0.51
C TYR A 114 -1.76 -11.68 -0.97
N MET A 115 -1.01 -11.39 -2.03
CA MET A 115 -0.81 -10.02 -2.53
C MET A 115 -2.08 -9.42 -3.15
N LEU A 116 -2.85 -10.24 -3.88
CA LEU A 116 -4.02 -9.81 -4.65
C LEU A 116 -5.35 -10.10 -3.93
N PHE A 117 -5.30 -10.42 -2.64
CA PHE A 117 -6.50 -10.79 -1.89
C PHE A 117 -7.54 -9.65 -1.93
N PHE A 118 -8.71 -9.95 -2.50
CA PHE A 118 -9.69 -8.95 -2.90
C PHE A 118 -10.20 -8.06 -1.75
N MET A 119 -10.28 -8.58 -0.53
CA MET A 119 -10.80 -7.82 0.62
C MET A 119 -9.88 -6.69 1.06
N LYS A 120 -8.57 -6.80 0.83
CA LYS A 120 -7.57 -5.82 1.26
C LYS A 120 -6.96 -5.01 0.13
N PHE A 121 -7.20 -5.41 -1.13
CA PHE A 121 -6.53 -4.85 -2.31
C PHE A 121 -6.73 -3.34 -2.48
N LEU A 122 -7.88 -2.79 -2.09
CA LEU A 122 -8.21 -1.38 -2.28
C LEU A 122 -7.76 -0.49 -1.11
N SER A 123 -8.05 -0.89 0.11
CA SER A 123 -7.85 -0.06 1.31
C SER A 123 -7.92 -0.89 2.61
N GLY A 124 -7.52 -2.15 2.55
CA GLY A 124 -7.50 -3.02 3.74
C GLY A 124 -6.30 -2.71 4.64
N PRO A 125 -6.25 -3.31 5.84
CA PRO A 125 -5.05 -3.27 6.66
C PRO A 125 -3.89 -3.92 5.90
N ILE A 126 -2.67 -3.39 6.11
CA ILE A 126 -1.44 -3.97 5.58
C ILE A 126 -1.10 -5.15 6.50
N GLU A 127 -1.59 -6.33 6.14
CA GLU A 127 -1.34 -7.55 6.89
C GLU A 127 0.02 -8.13 6.54
N ARG A 128 0.69 -8.69 7.54
CA ARG A 128 1.97 -9.35 7.33
C ARG A 128 1.79 -10.74 6.69
N ALA A 129 2.78 -11.15 5.90
CA ALA A 129 2.73 -12.40 5.17
C ALA A 129 2.72 -13.59 6.12
N PHE A 130 3.51 -13.56 7.19
CA PHE A 130 3.60 -14.64 8.18
C PHE A 130 2.27 -14.90 8.91
N ASP A 131 1.39 -13.89 9.04
CA ASP A 131 0.07 -14.07 9.65
C ASP A 131 -0.94 -14.63 8.65
N MET A 132 -0.92 -14.17 7.42
CA MET A 132 -1.97 -14.46 6.44
C MET A 132 -1.68 -15.70 5.59
N LEU A 133 -0.44 -15.93 5.14
CA LEU A 133 -0.10 -17.07 4.29
C LEU A 133 -0.45 -18.42 4.93
N PRO A 134 -0.15 -18.69 6.22
CA PRO A 134 -0.57 -19.93 6.85
C PRO A 134 -2.08 -20.11 6.85
N GLN A 135 -2.82 -19.02 7.07
CA GLN A 135 -4.29 -19.07 7.08
C GLN A 135 -4.88 -19.36 5.69
N LEU A 136 -4.25 -18.91 4.61
CA LEU A 136 -4.67 -19.19 3.24
C LEU A 136 -4.43 -20.65 2.82
N LYS A 137 -3.40 -21.29 3.40
CA LYS A 137 -3.02 -22.68 3.11
C LYS A 137 -3.88 -23.72 3.84
N ILE A 138 -4.54 -23.32 4.94
CA ILE A 138 -5.39 -24.22 5.71
C ILE A 138 -6.75 -24.35 5.06
N GLU A 139 -7.21 -25.60 4.86
CA GLU A 139 -8.58 -25.87 4.43
C GLU A 139 -9.59 -25.30 5.43
N LYS A 140 -10.39 -24.34 4.99
CA LYS A 140 -11.41 -23.68 5.83
C LYS A 140 -12.70 -24.49 5.78
N ARG A 141 -13.17 -24.92 6.94
CA ARG A 141 -14.52 -25.47 7.11
C ARG A 141 -15.42 -24.41 7.71
N PHE A 142 -16.68 -24.48 7.36
CA PHE A 142 -17.67 -23.59 7.94
C PHE A 142 -17.79 -23.85 9.44
N ASP A 143 -17.53 -22.85 10.24
CA ASP A 143 -17.71 -22.85 11.69
C ASP A 143 -18.63 -21.68 12.08
N TYR A 144 -19.79 -22.03 12.67
CA TYR A 144 -20.82 -21.05 13.00
C TYR A 144 -20.33 -19.99 13.99
N ASP A 145 -19.56 -20.40 15.00
CA ASP A 145 -19.09 -19.49 16.05
C ASP A 145 -18.06 -18.49 15.50
N THR A 146 -17.11 -18.96 14.69
CA THR A 146 -16.13 -18.11 14.01
C THR A 146 -16.80 -17.12 13.06
N VAL A 147 -17.76 -17.58 12.24
CA VAL A 147 -18.49 -16.70 11.31
C VAL A 147 -19.31 -15.66 12.07
N THR A 148 -20.04 -16.07 13.12
CA THR A 148 -20.84 -15.15 13.93
C THR A 148 -19.96 -14.11 14.65
N TYR A 149 -18.81 -14.52 15.16
CA TYR A 149 -17.84 -13.60 15.75
C TYR A 149 -17.32 -12.58 14.75
N GLY A 150 -16.93 -13.03 13.55
CA GLY A 150 -16.49 -12.16 12.46
C GLY A 150 -17.56 -11.14 12.05
N LEU A 151 -18.81 -11.58 11.89
CA LEU A 151 -19.93 -10.70 11.59
C LEU A 151 -20.18 -9.66 12.68
N LYS A 152 -20.06 -10.02 13.97
CA LYS A 152 -20.17 -9.07 15.09
C LYS A 152 -19.05 -8.01 15.01
N LEU A 153 -17.82 -8.40 14.73
CA LEU A 153 -16.71 -7.45 14.55
C LEU A 153 -16.94 -6.50 13.37
N MET A 154 -17.41 -7.02 12.25
CA MET A 154 -17.77 -6.20 11.10
C MET A 154 -18.88 -5.20 11.41
N LEU A 155 -19.91 -5.63 12.15
CA LEU A 155 -21.00 -4.76 12.58
C LEU A 155 -20.52 -3.64 13.51
N ILE A 156 -19.66 -3.97 14.48
CA ILE A 156 -19.05 -2.97 15.38
C ILE A 156 -18.21 -1.97 14.58
N GLY A 157 -17.41 -2.43 13.62
CA GLY A 157 -16.63 -1.57 12.73
C GLY A 157 -17.53 -0.64 11.91
N LEU A 158 -18.59 -1.18 11.32
CA LEU A 158 -19.57 -0.41 10.55
C LEU A 158 -20.30 0.63 11.42
N MET A 159 -20.68 0.26 12.64
CA MET A 159 -21.28 1.20 13.59
C MET A 159 -20.33 2.36 13.93
N LYS A 160 -19.06 2.08 14.21
CA LYS A 160 -18.05 3.13 14.46
C LYS A 160 -17.90 4.05 13.23
N LYS A 161 -17.86 3.46 12.05
CA LYS A 161 -17.76 4.23 10.79
C LYS A 161 -18.97 5.14 10.59
N VAL A 162 -20.19 4.59 10.64
CA VAL A 162 -21.43 5.32 10.31
C VAL A 162 -21.85 6.30 11.42
N LEU A 163 -21.73 5.89 12.70
CA LEU A 163 -22.20 6.71 13.82
C LEU A 163 -21.18 7.75 14.28
N ILE A 164 -19.88 7.48 14.12
CA ILE A 164 -18.82 8.37 14.60
C ILE A 164 -18.13 9.04 13.43
N ALA A 165 -17.40 8.29 12.59
CA ALA A 165 -16.55 8.86 11.57
C ALA A 165 -17.31 9.67 10.51
N ASP A 166 -18.38 9.10 9.93
CA ASP A 166 -19.18 9.80 8.91
C ASP A 166 -19.97 11.01 9.45
N ARG A 167 -20.18 11.09 10.78
CA ARG A 167 -20.81 12.24 11.42
C ARG A 167 -19.84 13.36 11.74
N LEU A 168 -18.60 12.99 12.08
CA LEU A 168 -17.54 13.97 12.40
C LEU A 168 -16.89 14.54 11.13
N ALA A 169 -16.70 13.73 10.08
CA ALA A 169 -16.00 14.14 8.87
C ALA A 169 -16.48 15.47 8.27
N PRO A 170 -17.78 15.76 8.06
CA PRO A 170 -18.21 17.04 7.49
C PRO A 170 -17.85 18.26 8.35
N HIS A 171 -17.82 18.08 9.68
CA HIS A 171 -17.45 19.16 10.61
C HIS A 171 -15.94 19.42 10.54
N LEU A 172 -15.14 18.35 10.48
CA LEU A 172 -13.70 18.46 10.32
C LEU A 172 -13.33 19.08 8.98
N ASP A 173 -13.97 18.62 7.90
CA ASP A 173 -13.75 19.15 6.55
C ASP A 173 -14.05 20.65 6.50
N SER A 174 -15.11 21.13 7.17
CA SER A 174 -15.42 22.56 7.24
C SER A 174 -14.35 23.38 7.98
N ILE A 175 -13.77 22.84 9.05
CA ILE A 175 -12.69 23.51 9.80
C ILE A 175 -11.41 23.56 8.97
N PHE A 176 -11.05 22.45 8.31
CA PHE A 176 -9.86 22.41 7.46
C PHE A 176 -10.01 23.20 6.14
N ALA A 177 -11.22 23.39 5.64
CA ALA A 177 -11.46 24.24 4.47
C ALA A 177 -11.26 25.74 4.77
N SER A 178 -11.45 26.18 6.04
CA SER A 178 -11.32 27.56 6.48
C SER A 178 -10.34 27.74 7.65
N VAL A 179 -9.13 27.19 7.49
CA VAL A 179 -8.09 27.20 8.53
C VAL A 179 -7.76 28.61 9.04
N GLN A 180 -7.84 29.62 8.16
CA GLN A 180 -7.54 31.01 8.52
C GLN A 180 -8.57 31.62 9.48
N ASP A 181 -9.82 31.14 9.45
CA ASP A 181 -10.92 31.63 10.29
C ASP A 181 -11.10 30.75 11.55
N ALA A 182 -10.44 29.59 11.61
CA ALA A 182 -10.57 28.66 12.71
C ALA A 182 -9.69 29.07 13.91
N SER A 183 -10.26 28.99 15.11
CA SER A 183 -9.51 29.22 16.36
C SER A 183 -8.50 28.07 16.60
N GLY A 184 -7.39 28.36 17.29
CA GLY A 184 -6.39 27.35 17.63
C GLY A 184 -6.99 26.14 18.39
N ALA A 185 -8.01 26.37 19.23
CA ALA A 185 -8.71 25.30 19.93
C ALA A 185 -9.52 24.40 18.98
N GLN A 186 -10.16 24.97 17.97
CA GLN A 186 -10.86 24.18 16.93
C GLN A 186 -9.91 23.33 16.10
N LEU A 187 -8.75 23.90 15.72
CA LEU A 187 -7.73 23.15 14.98
C LEU A 187 -7.13 22.00 15.80
N LEU A 188 -6.87 22.22 17.09
CA LEU A 188 -6.40 21.16 17.99
C LEU A 188 -7.44 20.05 18.13
N LEU A 189 -8.71 20.39 18.36
CA LEU A 189 -9.79 19.40 18.43
C LEU A 189 -9.96 18.65 17.11
N ALA A 190 -9.91 19.35 15.98
CA ALA A 190 -10.02 18.74 14.66
C ALA A 190 -8.84 17.79 14.33
N GLY A 191 -7.66 18.05 14.90
CA GLY A 191 -6.49 17.16 14.75
C GLY A 191 -6.49 15.96 15.68
N LEU A 192 -7.31 15.96 16.75
CA LEU A 192 -7.44 14.86 17.72
C LEU A 192 -8.61 13.90 17.41
N LEU A 193 -9.59 14.33 16.64
CA LEU A 193 -10.78 13.56 16.24
C LEU A 193 -10.58 12.84 14.92
#